data_793fc427e0f6a80c2a9aee637fe1a913
#
_entry.id   793fc427e0f6a80c2a9aee637fe1a913
#
_cell.length_a   1.000
_cell.length_b   1.000
_cell.length_c   1.000
_cell.angle_alpha   90.00
_cell.angle_beta   90.00
_cell.angle_gamma   90.00
#
_symmetry.space_group_name_H-M   'P 1'
#
loop_
_entity.id
_entity.type
_entity.pdbx_description
1 polymer ?
#
loop_
_entity_poly.entity_id
_entity_poly.type
_entity_poly.pdbx_seq_one_letter_code
_entity_poly.pdbx_strand_id
1 'polypeptide(L)'
;MRAFRLRSLALFLTVFALVGAACANDDNPAGGNTGATGGTSGATGATGGGDLLARIMANDQIRISTDPAYPPQSSYDQASGTWEGFDIDVAEEISKRLGLSQPVDWQTPSWDVLTAGKWNDRWDASVGSMTITKERAQVLDFTDPYYYTPAGLAVQQGSDITSLDQLAGKTIGVGIATTYELYLERTLNIPGYDFEYLVPADVTIKTYDTDSSAIQDLVLGRVDAAFSAVPTLQGAIDNDKPIQLLADPVFYEPLAVAVDKDAPLDPTSLVAKISEIIDQMHQDGTLTALSMKWYGEDLTTTTQG
;
A
#
# COMPACT_ATOMS: atom_id res chain seq x y z
N MET A 1 1.56 -55.26 8.61
CA MET A 1 2.39 -55.66 9.79
C MET A 1 3.78 -55.08 9.68
N ARG A 2 4.16 -54.20 10.53
CA ARG A 2 5.45 -53.59 10.96
C ARG A 2 5.17 -52.10 11.22
N ALA A 3 4.92 -51.72 12.37
CA ALA A 3 5.62 -51.64 13.68
C ALA A 3 6.02 -50.17 13.92
N PHE A 4 5.29 -49.60 14.86
CA PHE A 4 5.53 -48.34 15.57
C PHE A 4 6.94 -48.26 16.15
N ARG A 5 7.57 -47.11 16.07
CA ARG A 5 8.62 -46.76 17.05
C ARG A 5 8.37 -45.30 17.52
N LEU A 6 7.81 -45.20 18.70
CA LEU A 6 7.93 -44.02 19.59
C LEU A 6 9.40 -43.82 19.97
N ARG A 7 9.88 -42.60 19.99
CA ARG A 7 11.07 -42.23 20.76
C ARG A 7 10.77 -40.97 21.55
N SER A 8 11.03 -41.12 22.81
CA SER A 8 10.74 -40.39 24.00
C SER A 8 11.36 -39.00 24.10
N LEU A 9 10.62 -38.20 24.80
CA LEU A 9 10.83 -36.95 25.52
C LEU A 9 12.14 -36.95 26.33
N ALA A 10 12.86 -35.83 26.28
CA ALA A 10 13.78 -35.42 27.34
C ALA A 10 13.64 -33.90 27.58
N LEU A 11 13.07 -33.62 28.73
CA LEU A 11 12.88 -32.35 29.38
C LEU A 11 14.20 -31.94 30.05
N PHE A 12 14.74 -30.75 29.74
CA PHE A 12 15.78 -30.14 30.56
C PHE A 12 15.30 -28.76 31.07
N LEU A 13 14.91 -28.75 32.36
CA LEU A 13 14.78 -27.56 33.15
C LEU A 13 16.19 -27.16 33.64
N THR A 14 16.61 -25.91 33.42
CA THR A 14 17.65 -25.28 34.18
C THR A 14 17.15 -23.93 34.70
N VAL A 15 16.95 -23.93 36.01
CA VAL A 15 16.77 -22.76 36.88
C VAL A 15 18.14 -22.11 37.09
N PHE A 16 18.25 -20.79 36.93
CA PHE A 16 19.35 -20.04 37.51
C PHE A 16 18.85 -18.76 38.19
N ALA A 17 19.28 -18.62 39.41
CA ALA A 17 18.81 -17.70 40.43
C ALA A 17 19.43 -16.30 40.32
N LEU A 18 18.68 -15.35 40.91
CA LEU A 18 19.04 -13.97 41.21
C LEU A 18 20.32 -13.84 42.02
N VAL A 19 21.12 -12.81 41.78
CA VAL A 19 21.84 -12.07 42.81
C VAL A 19 21.76 -10.58 42.49
N GLY A 20 21.14 -9.83 43.41
CA GLY A 20 21.16 -8.38 43.44
C GLY A 20 22.39 -7.85 44.19
N ALA A 21 22.81 -6.66 43.87
CA ALA A 21 23.60 -5.81 44.75
C ALA A 21 23.27 -4.34 44.49
N ALA A 22 22.64 -3.72 45.48
CA ALA A 22 22.51 -2.29 45.62
C ALA A 22 23.75 -1.75 46.37
N CYS A 23 24.21 -0.58 46.01
CA CYS A 23 24.89 0.33 46.98
C CYS A 23 24.69 1.77 46.53
N ALA A 24 24.14 2.53 47.44
CA ALA A 24 23.96 3.97 47.44
C ALA A 24 25.22 4.66 48.05
N ASN A 25 25.33 5.92 47.84
CA ASN A 25 25.62 7.10 48.68
C ASN A 25 26.54 8.10 48.00
N ASP A 26 26.02 9.27 47.85
CA ASP A 26 26.16 10.54 48.64
C ASP A 26 27.55 11.19 48.53
N ASP A 27 27.53 12.42 48.01
CA ASP A 27 27.76 13.67 48.75
C ASP A 27 28.03 14.85 47.82
N ASN A 28 27.26 15.94 48.04
CA ASN A 28 27.51 17.29 47.57
C ASN A 28 28.42 18.02 48.57
N PRO A 29 29.23 19.06 48.30
CA PRO A 29 28.65 20.39 48.13
C PRO A 29 29.37 21.43 47.23
N ALA A 30 28.52 22.30 46.74
CA ALA A 30 28.64 23.78 46.63
C ALA A 30 29.88 24.49 46.04
N GLY A 31 29.58 25.38 45.08
CA GLY A 31 30.24 26.67 45.02
C GLY A 31 30.45 27.29 43.63
N GLY A 32 29.75 28.41 43.36
CA GLY A 32 30.34 29.47 42.52
C GLY A 32 29.69 29.82 41.19
N ASN A 33 28.74 30.66 41.29
CA ASN A 33 28.18 31.67 40.38
C ASN A 33 29.16 32.29 39.37
N THR A 34 28.75 32.41 38.07
CA THR A 34 28.63 33.68 37.32
C THR A 34 28.01 33.48 35.95
N GLY A 35 27.06 34.35 35.61
CA GLY A 35 26.17 34.29 34.46
C GLY A 35 26.82 34.65 33.13
N ALA A 36 26.11 34.29 32.11
CA ALA A 36 26.00 35.04 30.85
C ALA A 36 24.69 34.65 30.11
N THR A 37 23.99 35.67 29.77
CA THR A 37 22.77 35.81 29.04
C THR A 37 22.73 35.16 27.64
N GLY A 38 21.59 34.61 27.31
CA GLY A 38 20.96 34.86 26.01
C GLY A 38 20.95 33.74 25.01
N GLY A 39 19.77 33.24 24.71
CA GLY A 39 19.52 32.42 23.54
C GLY A 39 18.39 31.42 23.78
N THR A 40 17.14 31.96 23.91
CA THR A 40 15.95 31.11 23.88
C THR A 40 15.72 30.65 22.43
N SER A 41 16.35 29.56 22.05
CA SER A 41 15.85 28.78 20.92
C SER A 41 14.80 27.81 21.49
N GLY A 42 13.55 28.04 21.13
CA GLY A 42 12.46 27.14 21.45
C GLY A 42 12.75 25.78 20.81
N ALA A 43 13.23 24.86 21.60
CA ALA A 43 13.18 23.46 21.27
C ALA A 43 11.73 23.03 21.47
N THR A 44 10.96 22.98 20.41
CA THR A 44 9.77 22.15 20.34
C THR A 44 10.19 20.73 20.68
N GLY A 45 9.55 20.18 21.71
CA GLY A 45 9.88 18.87 22.24
C GLY A 45 9.77 17.80 21.17
N ALA A 46 10.90 17.31 20.70
CA ALA A 46 10.99 16.06 19.98
C ALA A 46 10.75 14.95 21.01
N THR A 47 9.60 14.33 20.96
CA THR A 47 9.37 13.00 21.51
C THR A 47 10.39 12.09 20.87
N GLY A 48 11.23 11.40 21.69
CA GLY A 48 12.47 10.74 21.32
C GLY A 48 12.35 9.52 20.39
N GLY A 49 11.97 9.73 19.14
CA GLY A 49 12.15 8.78 18.05
C GLY A 49 13.14 9.38 17.05
N GLY A 50 14.10 8.58 16.54
CA GLY A 50 14.97 8.99 15.44
C GLY A 50 14.14 9.27 14.18
N ASP A 51 14.79 9.83 13.16
CA ASP A 51 14.21 10.14 11.86
C ASP A 51 14.22 8.92 10.94
N LEU A 52 13.07 8.58 10.33
CA LEU A 52 12.92 7.40 9.48
C LEU A 52 13.76 7.52 8.19
N LEU A 53 13.78 8.68 7.55
CA LEU A 53 14.60 8.93 6.36
C LEU A 53 16.09 8.80 6.69
N ALA A 54 16.53 9.35 7.83
CA ALA A 54 17.93 9.24 8.25
C ALA A 54 18.34 7.77 8.45
N ARG A 55 17.46 6.91 8.98
CA ARG A 55 17.72 5.46 9.08
C ARG A 55 17.85 4.81 7.71
N ILE A 56 16.94 5.10 6.77
CA ILE A 56 16.98 4.58 5.40
C ILE A 56 18.29 4.96 4.73
N MET A 57 18.68 6.23 4.83
CA MET A 57 19.94 6.74 4.27
C MET A 57 21.17 6.08 4.89
N ALA A 58 21.16 5.85 6.22
CA ALA A 58 22.25 5.18 6.92
C ALA A 58 22.37 3.69 6.56
N ASN A 59 21.25 3.04 6.25
CA ASN A 59 21.21 1.63 5.82
C ASN A 59 21.45 1.48 4.32
N ASP A 60 21.45 2.58 3.55
CA ASP A 60 21.58 2.59 2.09
C ASP A 60 20.52 1.72 1.39
N GLN A 61 19.36 1.51 2.01
CA GLN A 61 18.29 0.66 1.52
C GLN A 61 16.94 1.08 2.08
N ILE A 62 15.89 0.98 1.27
CA ILE A 62 14.49 1.17 1.65
C ILE A 62 13.70 -0.14 1.52
N ARG A 63 12.83 -0.42 2.50
CA ARG A 63 11.89 -1.54 2.51
C ARG A 63 10.54 -1.04 2.00
N ILE A 64 10.07 -1.57 0.88
CA ILE A 64 8.81 -1.14 0.26
C ILE A 64 7.83 -2.30 0.18
N SER A 65 6.60 -2.07 0.64
CA SER A 65 5.51 -3.02 0.43
C SER A 65 4.78 -2.78 -0.89
N THR A 66 4.46 -3.88 -1.58
CA THR A 66 3.67 -3.90 -2.82
C THR A 66 2.91 -5.22 -2.95
N ASP A 67 1.98 -5.33 -3.90
CA ASP A 67 1.24 -6.56 -4.19
C ASP A 67 1.96 -7.37 -5.27
N PRO A 68 2.27 -8.65 -5.05
CA PRO A 68 2.89 -9.52 -6.06
C PRO A 68 1.92 -10.00 -7.15
N ALA A 69 0.62 -9.68 -7.06
CA ALA A 69 -0.44 -10.23 -7.91
C ALA A 69 -1.45 -9.19 -8.43
N TYR A 70 -0.99 -7.96 -8.67
CA TYR A 70 -1.81 -6.84 -9.16
C TYR A 70 -1.27 -6.25 -10.48
N PRO A 71 -1.14 -7.05 -11.57
CA PRO A 71 -0.69 -6.53 -12.86
C PRO A 71 -1.76 -5.62 -13.51
N PRO A 72 -1.36 -4.59 -14.28
CA PRO A 72 0.01 -4.22 -14.65
C PRO A 72 0.71 -3.29 -13.64
N GLN A 73 0.11 -3.02 -12.48
CA GLN A 73 0.70 -2.16 -11.45
C GLN A 73 1.90 -2.81 -10.78
N SER A 74 1.75 -4.06 -10.33
CA SER A 74 2.83 -4.81 -9.69
C SER A 74 2.63 -6.32 -9.86
N SER A 75 3.70 -7.03 -10.15
CA SER A 75 3.70 -8.49 -10.23
C SER A 75 5.09 -9.06 -9.92
N TYR A 76 5.10 -10.28 -9.39
CA TYR A 76 6.31 -11.03 -9.14
C TYR A 76 6.30 -12.34 -9.92
N ASP A 77 7.22 -12.47 -10.86
CA ASP A 77 7.43 -13.74 -11.58
C ASP A 77 8.32 -14.68 -10.75
N GLN A 78 7.70 -15.73 -10.20
CA GLN A 78 8.40 -16.72 -9.39
C GLN A 78 9.43 -17.55 -10.20
N ALA A 79 9.27 -17.64 -11.51
CA ALA A 79 10.18 -18.44 -12.33
C ALA A 79 11.50 -17.71 -12.61
N SER A 80 11.44 -16.40 -12.86
CA SER A 80 12.62 -15.56 -13.08
C SER A 80 13.13 -14.89 -11.80
N GLY A 81 12.28 -14.77 -10.78
CA GLY A 81 12.58 -14.05 -9.55
C GLY A 81 12.56 -12.52 -9.74
N THR A 82 11.83 -12.01 -10.74
CA THR A 82 11.79 -10.59 -11.08
C THR A 82 10.48 -9.93 -10.69
N TRP A 83 10.59 -8.69 -10.24
CA TRP A 83 9.48 -7.78 -10.07
C TRP A 83 9.27 -6.97 -11.34
N GLU A 84 8.02 -6.68 -11.68
CA GLU A 84 7.66 -5.83 -12.79
C GLU A 84 6.33 -5.12 -12.55
N GLY A 85 6.14 -3.95 -13.17
CA GLY A 85 4.92 -3.18 -13.07
C GLY A 85 5.19 -1.69 -12.91
N PHE A 86 4.13 -0.90 -13.03
CA PHE A 86 4.20 0.55 -12.90
C PHE A 86 4.67 0.97 -11.50
N ASP A 87 4.08 0.41 -10.44
CA ASP A 87 4.44 0.69 -9.05
C ASP A 87 5.88 0.26 -8.74
N ILE A 88 6.34 -0.82 -9.37
CA ILE A 88 7.72 -1.31 -9.22
C ILE A 88 8.71 -0.29 -9.79
N ASP A 89 8.48 0.15 -11.04
CA ASP A 89 9.32 1.16 -11.69
C ASP A 89 9.31 2.50 -10.90
N VAL A 90 8.15 2.90 -10.37
CA VAL A 90 8.03 4.11 -9.52
C VAL A 90 8.83 3.97 -8.24
N ALA A 91 8.72 2.84 -7.55
CA ALA A 91 9.46 2.59 -6.30
C ALA A 91 10.97 2.54 -6.52
N GLU A 92 11.43 1.92 -7.61
CA GLU A 92 12.85 1.88 -7.98
C GLU A 92 13.39 3.27 -8.32
N GLU A 93 12.61 4.09 -9.04
CA GLU A 93 13.01 5.48 -9.35
C GLU A 93 13.03 6.35 -8.08
N ILE A 94 12.08 6.15 -7.13
CA ILE A 94 12.13 6.81 -5.82
C ILE A 94 13.41 6.42 -5.08
N SER A 95 13.74 5.13 -4.98
CA SER A 95 14.95 4.63 -4.34
C SER A 95 16.22 5.25 -4.95
N LYS A 96 16.28 5.29 -6.27
CA LYS A 96 17.39 5.90 -7.02
C LYS A 96 17.51 7.41 -6.76
N ARG A 97 16.39 8.16 -6.72
CA ARG A 97 16.40 9.61 -6.44
C ARG A 97 16.68 9.93 -4.97
N LEU A 98 16.41 9.00 -4.07
CA LEU A 98 16.91 9.06 -2.70
C LEU A 98 18.43 8.90 -2.64
N GLY A 99 19.07 8.39 -3.70
CA GLY A 99 20.52 8.15 -3.76
C GLY A 99 20.95 6.84 -3.10
N LEU A 100 20.03 5.89 -2.94
CA LEU A 100 20.32 4.57 -2.37
C LEU A 100 21.00 3.68 -3.40
N SER A 101 21.98 2.87 -2.96
CA SER A 101 22.75 1.98 -3.86
C SER A 101 22.29 0.52 -3.77
N GLN A 102 21.63 0.14 -2.67
CA GLN A 102 21.06 -1.19 -2.53
C GLN A 102 19.70 -1.30 -3.24
N PRO A 103 19.36 -2.47 -3.79
CA PRO A 103 18.04 -2.68 -4.38
C PRO A 103 16.94 -2.50 -3.33
N VAL A 104 15.73 -2.17 -3.79
CA VAL A 104 14.54 -2.12 -2.93
C VAL A 104 14.34 -3.49 -2.25
N ASP A 105 14.13 -3.47 -0.94
CA ASP A 105 13.77 -4.65 -0.17
C ASP A 105 12.25 -4.81 -0.18
N TRP A 106 11.76 -5.68 -1.05
CA TRP A 106 10.33 -5.87 -1.30
C TRP A 106 9.63 -6.66 -0.20
N GLN A 107 8.51 -6.13 0.29
CA GLN A 107 7.64 -6.74 1.28
C GLN A 107 6.25 -6.97 0.69
N THR A 108 5.60 -8.11 1.03
CA THR A 108 4.32 -8.51 0.45
C THR A 108 3.27 -8.80 1.52
N PRO A 109 2.89 -7.80 2.34
CA PRO A 109 1.79 -7.99 3.28
C PRO A 109 0.46 -8.15 2.55
N SER A 110 -0.54 -8.75 3.21
CA SER A 110 -1.92 -8.69 2.70
C SER A 110 -2.46 -7.26 2.76
N TRP A 111 -3.38 -6.94 1.84
CA TRP A 111 -3.88 -5.58 1.65
C TRP A 111 -4.60 -5.02 2.89
N ASP A 112 -5.39 -5.85 3.57
CA ASP A 112 -6.07 -5.50 4.81
C ASP A 112 -5.10 -5.13 5.94
N VAL A 113 -3.99 -5.86 6.07
CA VAL A 113 -2.91 -5.55 7.02
C VAL A 113 -2.21 -4.24 6.65
N LEU A 114 -2.01 -3.99 5.36
CA LEU A 114 -1.35 -2.78 4.87
C LEU A 114 -2.20 -1.54 5.15
N THR A 115 -3.49 -1.57 4.80
CA THR A 115 -4.41 -0.43 4.94
C THR A 115 -4.80 -0.12 6.39
N ALA A 116 -4.66 -1.10 7.31
CA ALA A 116 -4.92 -0.90 8.73
C ALA A 116 -3.85 -0.09 9.47
N GLY A 117 -2.68 0.20 8.86
CA GLY A 117 -1.55 0.83 9.53
C GLY A 117 -0.90 -0.09 10.58
N LYS A 118 -0.13 0.48 11.51
CA LYS A 118 0.58 -0.27 12.56
C LYS A 118 1.50 -1.34 12.00
N TRP A 119 2.33 -0.93 11.06
CA TRP A 119 3.23 -1.84 10.35
C TRP A 119 4.35 -2.42 11.23
N ASN A 120 4.53 -1.84 12.45
CA ASN A 120 5.50 -2.31 13.45
C ASN A 120 6.93 -2.44 12.89
N ASP A 121 7.37 -1.46 12.13
CA ASP A 121 8.70 -1.38 11.52
C ASP A 121 9.05 -2.54 10.57
N ARG A 122 8.04 -3.20 9.98
CA ARG A 122 8.27 -4.28 9.01
C ARG A 122 8.68 -3.77 7.63
N TRP A 123 8.22 -2.60 7.23
CA TRP A 123 8.60 -1.87 6.02
C TRP A 123 8.51 -0.36 6.25
N ASP A 124 9.07 0.42 5.34
CA ASP A 124 9.25 1.87 5.47
C ASP A 124 8.16 2.67 4.74
N ALA A 125 7.78 2.20 3.57
CA ALA A 125 6.76 2.82 2.73
C ALA A 125 5.98 1.77 1.95
N SER A 126 4.82 2.15 1.41
CA SER A 126 4.04 1.35 0.48
C SER A 126 3.95 2.05 -0.87
N VAL A 127 4.39 1.39 -1.93
CA VAL A 127 4.15 1.77 -3.32
C VAL A 127 3.38 0.62 -3.95
N GLY A 128 2.06 0.74 -3.97
CA GLY A 128 1.16 -0.33 -4.36
C GLY A 128 -0.24 0.21 -4.62
N SER A 129 -0.32 1.32 -5.35
CA SER A 129 -1.60 1.88 -5.83
C SER A 129 -2.60 2.14 -4.71
N MET A 130 -2.15 2.80 -3.64
CA MET A 130 -3.02 3.06 -2.49
C MET A 130 -3.78 4.38 -2.65
N THR A 131 -5.10 4.29 -2.75
CA THR A 131 -6.00 5.45 -2.79
C THR A 131 -5.99 6.18 -1.46
N ILE A 132 -5.91 7.50 -1.52
CA ILE A 132 -6.06 8.38 -0.35
C ILE A 132 -7.53 8.39 0.06
N THR A 133 -7.90 7.64 1.11
CA THR A 133 -9.23 7.74 1.72
C THR A 133 -9.16 8.41 3.08
N LYS A 134 -10.28 8.96 3.53
CA LYS A 134 -10.36 9.59 4.85
C LYS A 134 -10.04 8.62 5.99
N GLU A 135 -10.45 7.38 5.84
CA GLU A 135 -10.22 6.32 6.82
C GLU A 135 -8.75 5.95 6.88
N ARG A 136 -8.11 5.68 5.72
CA ARG A 136 -6.68 5.36 5.64
C ARG A 136 -5.82 6.51 6.15
N ALA A 137 -6.20 7.76 5.85
CA ALA A 137 -5.51 8.95 6.32
C ALA A 137 -5.54 9.16 7.85
N GLN A 138 -6.32 8.38 8.60
CA GLN A 138 -6.26 8.39 10.07
C GLN A 138 -5.04 7.65 10.60
N VAL A 139 -4.57 6.62 9.89
CA VAL A 139 -3.50 5.72 10.32
C VAL A 139 -2.25 5.76 9.43
N LEU A 140 -2.35 6.34 8.24
CA LEU A 140 -1.26 6.47 7.26
C LEU A 140 -1.07 7.93 6.86
N ASP A 141 0.18 8.32 6.65
CA ASP A 141 0.55 9.54 5.95
C ASP A 141 0.72 9.25 4.46
N PHE A 142 0.30 10.17 3.62
CA PHE A 142 0.35 10.04 2.17
C PHE A 142 1.22 11.14 1.56
N THR A 143 1.89 10.79 0.46
CA THR A 143 2.50 11.77 -0.45
C THR A 143 1.44 12.42 -1.33
N ASP A 144 1.85 13.36 -2.18
CA ASP A 144 1.06 13.75 -3.33
C ASP A 144 0.82 12.53 -4.25
N PRO A 145 -0.32 12.48 -4.97
CA PRO A 145 -0.61 11.38 -5.87
C PRO A 145 0.43 11.27 -6.99
N TYR A 146 0.90 10.06 -7.27
CA TYR A 146 1.78 9.81 -8.41
C TYR A 146 1.02 9.43 -9.68
N TYR A 147 -0.25 9.01 -9.56
CA TYR A 147 -1.14 8.78 -10.70
C TYR A 147 -2.60 8.66 -10.25
N TYR A 148 -3.50 8.52 -11.24
CA TYR A 148 -4.94 8.40 -11.03
C TYR A 148 -5.46 7.23 -11.85
N THR A 149 -6.25 6.32 -11.27
CA THR A 149 -6.85 5.22 -12.02
C THR A 149 -8.35 5.32 -12.10
N PRO A 150 -8.94 4.98 -13.26
CA PRO A 150 -10.37 4.72 -13.37
C PRO A 150 -10.71 3.39 -12.68
N ALA A 151 -11.78 3.37 -11.89
CA ALA A 151 -12.38 2.20 -11.27
C ALA A 151 -13.55 1.71 -12.12
N GLY A 152 -13.61 0.42 -12.45
CA GLY A 152 -14.61 -0.11 -13.36
C GLY A 152 -14.99 -1.56 -13.08
N LEU A 153 -16.05 -2.01 -13.72
CA LEU A 153 -16.55 -3.38 -13.62
C LEU A 153 -16.34 -4.14 -14.93
N ALA A 154 -16.07 -5.43 -14.79
CA ALA A 154 -16.07 -6.37 -15.90
C ALA A 154 -17.06 -7.50 -15.66
N VAL A 155 -17.61 -8.06 -16.73
CA VAL A 155 -18.45 -9.24 -16.79
C VAL A 155 -17.85 -10.28 -17.71
N GLN A 156 -18.34 -11.51 -17.71
CA GLN A 156 -17.92 -12.51 -18.68
C GLN A 156 -18.21 -12.03 -20.11
N GLN A 157 -17.34 -12.35 -21.04
CA GLN A 157 -17.57 -12.08 -22.45
C GLN A 157 -18.83 -12.78 -22.94
N GLY A 158 -19.73 -12.03 -23.58
CA GLY A 158 -21.02 -12.55 -24.03
C GLY A 158 -22.08 -12.68 -22.92
N SER A 159 -21.86 -12.09 -21.75
CA SER A 159 -22.88 -11.97 -20.69
C SER A 159 -24.09 -11.15 -21.18
N ASP A 160 -25.27 -11.49 -20.69
CA ASP A 160 -26.50 -10.71 -20.87
C ASP A 160 -26.52 -9.42 -20.04
N ILE A 161 -25.58 -9.25 -19.11
CA ILE A 161 -25.39 -8.02 -18.33
C ILE A 161 -24.64 -7.00 -19.21
N THR A 162 -25.32 -5.93 -19.59
CA THR A 162 -24.80 -4.90 -20.51
C THR A 162 -24.83 -3.49 -19.91
N SER A 163 -25.32 -3.33 -18.67
CA SER A 163 -25.40 -2.05 -17.96
C SER A 163 -25.30 -2.25 -16.45
N LEU A 164 -24.91 -1.21 -15.71
CA LEU A 164 -24.72 -1.28 -14.24
C LEU A 164 -25.99 -1.60 -13.48
N ASP A 165 -27.15 -1.13 -13.92
CA ASP A 165 -28.45 -1.38 -13.29
C ASP A 165 -28.86 -2.86 -13.34
N GLN A 166 -28.37 -3.63 -14.32
CA GLN A 166 -28.59 -5.09 -14.41
C GLN A 166 -27.77 -5.89 -13.38
N LEU A 167 -26.90 -5.24 -12.61
CA LEU A 167 -26.20 -5.85 -11.49
C LEU A 167 -27.09 -6.03 -10.25
N ALA A 168 -28.34 -5.51 -10.23
CA ALA A 168 -29.28 -5.71 -9.14
C ALA A 168 -29.43 -7.20 -8.80
N GLY A 169 -29.22 -7.55 -7.52
CA GLY A 169 -29.25 -8.93 -7.01
C GLY A 169 -28.11 -9.84 -7.47
N LYS A 170 -27.09 -9.30 -8.19
CA LYS A 170 -25.93 -10.05 -8.67
C LYS A 170 -24.82 -10.12 -7.65
N THR A 171 -23.88 -11.04 -7.85
CA THR A 171 -22.67 -11.18 -7.02
C THR A 171 -21.49 -10.50 -7.70
N ILE A 172 -20.87 -9.56 -7.00
CA ILE A 172 -19.67 -8.83 -7.48
C ILE A 172 -18.47 -9.26 -6.65
N GLY A 173 -17.39 -9.72 -7.33
CA GLY A 173 -16.11 -10.02 -6.73
C GLY A 173 -15.24 -8.77 -6.62
N VAL A 174 -14.62 -8.56 -5.45
CA VAL A 174 -13.72 -7.42 -5.17
C VAL A 174 -12.56 -7.85 -4.28
N GLY A 175 -11.44 -7.14 -4.33
CA GLY A 175 -10.38 -7.26 -3.31
C GLY A 175 -10.89 -6.76 -1.95
N ILE A 176 -10.53 -7.47 -0.87
CA ILE A 176 -10.88 -7.07 0.50
C ILE A 176 -10.21 -5.73 0.87
N ALA A 177 -10.90 -4.87 1.62
CA ALA A 177 -10.44 -3.55 2.07
C ALA A 177 -10.04 -2.59 0.93
N THR A 178 -10.47 -2.87 -0.31
CA THR A 178 -10.27 -1.97 -1.46
C THR A 178 -11.33 -0.86 -1.49
N THR A 179 -11.07 0.19 -2.26
CA THR A 179 -12.05 1.24 -2.56
C THR A 179 -13.26 0.71 -3.32
N TYR A 180 -13.10 -0.38 -4.05
CA TYR A 180 -14.18 -1.06 -4.78
C TYR A 180 -15.18 -1.70 -3.80
N GLU A 181 -14.69 -2.39 -2.76
CA GLU A 181 -15.53 -2.90 -1.69
C GLU A 181 -16.25 -1.76 -0.96
N LEU A 182 -15.49 -0.73 -0.52
CA LEU A 182 -16.05 0.45 0.17
C LEU A 182 -17.09 1.19 -0.68
N TYR A 183 -16.91 1.24 -2.01
CA TYR A 183 -17.89 1.84 -2.91
C TYR A 183 -19.19 1.02 -2.94
N LEU A 184 -19.10 -0.29 -3.05
CA LEU A 184 -20.29 -1.16 -3.02
C LEU A 184 -21.01 -1.11 -1.66
N GLU A 185 -20.26 -1.00 -0.58
CA GLU A 185 -20.78 -0.79 0.79
C GLU A 185 -21.33 0.62 1.04
N ARG A 186 -21.11 1.57 0.10
CA ARG A 186 -21.47 2.99 0.20
C ARG A 186 -20.81 3.72 1.37
N THR A 187 -19.61 3.29 1.72
CA THR A 187 -18.77 3.85 2.79
C THR A 187 -17.53 4.55 2.26
N LEU A 188 -17.24 4.47 0.95
CA LEU A 188 -16.08 5.11 0.34
C LEU A 188 -16.10 6.63 0.56
N ASN A 189 -15.00 7.15 1.08
CA ASN A 189 -14.80 8.57 1.30
C ASN A 189 -13.39 9.00 0.84
N ILE A 190 -13.31 9.56 -0.36
CA ILE A 190 -12.10 10.18 -0.89
C ILE A 190 -12.22 11.70 -0.70
N PRO A 191 -11.26 12.36 -0.03
CA PRO A 191 -11.33 13.81 0.21
C PRO A 191 -11.52 14.62 -1.07
N GLY A 192 -12.53 15.49 -1.10
CA GLY A 192 -12.83 16.31 -2.27
C GLY A 192 -13.69 15.65 -3.36
N TYR A 193 -14.15 14.42 -3.14
CA TYR A 193 -15.01 13.69 -4.06
C TYR A 193 -16.40 13.50 -3.48
N ASP A 194 -17.44 13.80 -4.28
CA ASP A 194 -18.83 13.44 -4.02
C ASP A 194 -19.20 12.29 -4.98
N PHE A 195 -19.48 11.11 -4.43
CA PHE A 195 -19.78 9.94 -5.23
C PHE A 195 -21.24 9.83 -5.61
N GLU A 196 -21.52 9.65 -6.89
CA GLU A 196 -22.75 9.05 -7.37
C GLU A 196 -22.61 7.52 -7.38
N TYR A 197 -23.46 6.83 -6.61
CA TYR A 197 -23.42 5.36 -6.56
C TYR A 197 -24.23 4.76 -7.71
N LEU A 198 -23.55 4.46 -8.80
CA LEU A 198 -24.16 3.96 -10.05
C LEU A 198 -24.50 2.46 -9.99
N VAL A 199 -23.81 1.69 -9.13
CA VAL A 199 -24.09 0.28 -8.93
C VAL A 199 -25.28 0.10 -7.97
N PRO A 200 -26.25 -0.79 -8.24
CA PRO A 200 -27.39 -1.05 -7.34
C PRO A 200 -26.95 -1.43 -5.91
N ALA A 201 -27.76 -1.08 -4.91
CA ALA A 201 -27.44 -1.33 -3.50
C ALA A 201 -27.66 -2.79 -3.05
N ASP A 202 -28.43 -3.56 -3.80
CA ASP A 202 -28.83 -4.94 -3.49
C ASP A 202 -27.91 -6.00 -4.07
N VAL A 203 -26.68 -5.61 -4.49
CA VAL A 203 -25.66 -6.56 -4.93
C VAL A 203 -25.13 -7.39 -3.76
N THR A 204 -24.70 -8.62 -4.05
CA THR A 204 -23.95 -9.44 -3.10
C THR A 204 -22.46 -9.19 -3.30
N ILE A 205 -21.76 -8.73 -2.26
CA ILE A 205 -20.31 -8.52 -2.31
C ILE A 205 -19.62 -9.83 -1.91
N LYS A 206 -18.66 -10.26 -2.74
CA LYS A 206 -17.76 -11.39 -2.44
C LYS A 206 -16.33 -10.92 -2.46
N THR A 207 -15.66 -10.97 -1.32
CA THR A 207 -14.31 -10.49 -1.13
C THR A 207 -13.27 -11.56 -1.42
N TYR A 208 -12.09 -11.13 -1.86
CA TYR A 208 -10.92 -11.96 -2.18
C TYR A 208 -9.65 -11.28 -1.66
N ASP A 209 -8.61 -12.07 -1.44
CA ASP A 209 -7.31 -11.54 -0.99
C ASP A 209 -6.62 -10.68 -2.07
N THR A 210 -6.92 -10.92 -3.36
CA THR A 210 -6.38 -10.16 -4.49
C THR A 210 -7.44 -9.93 -5.58
N ASP A 211 -7.31 -8.84 -6.34
CA ASP A 211 -8.17 -8.57 -7.51
C ASP A 211 -8.03 -9.65 -8.58
N SER A 212 -6.82 -10.19 -8.79
CA SER A 212 -6.58 -11.31 -9.69
C SER A 212 -7.42 -12.54 -9.34
N SER A 213 -7.67 -12.80 -8.04
CA SER A 213 -8.52 -13.89 -7.58
C SER A 213 -10.00 -13.63 -7.86
N ALA A 214 -10.47 -12.38 -7.70
CA ALA A 214 -11.82 -11.97 -8.06
C ALA A 214 -12.06 -12.11 -9.57
N ILE A 215 -11.11 -11.65 -10.39
CA ILE A 215 -11.16 -11.80 -11.87
C ILE A 215 -11.16 -13.28 -12.26
N GLN A 216 -10.36 -14.13 -11.62
CA GLN A 216 -10.35 -15.56 -11.90
C GLN A 216 -11.70 -16.21 -11.59
N ASP A 217 -12.36 -15.81 -10.50
CA ASP A 217 -13.70 -16.33 -10.18
C ASP A 217 -14.78 -15.79 -11.13
N LEU A 218 -14.61 -14.57 -11.67
CA LEU A 218 -15.45 -14.08 -12.78
C LEU A 218 -15.29 -14.96 -14.03
N VAL A 219 -14.05 -15.24 -14.44
CA VAL A 219 -13.77 -16.14 -15.59
C VAL A 219 -14.42 -17.51 -15.41
N LEU A 220 -14.43 -18.03 -14.18
CA LEU A 220 -15.05 -19.33 -13.83
C LEU A 220 -16.57 -19.27 -13.63
N GLY A 221 -17.20 -18.10 -13.75
CA GLY A 221 -18.64 -17.90 -13.54
C GLY A 221 -19.11 -18.10 -12.10
N ARG A 222 -18.23 -17.90 -11.13
CA ARG A 222 -18.55 -18.00 -9.69
C ARG A 222 -19.01 -16.67 -9.10
N VAL A 223 -18.80 -15.58 -9.80
CA VAL A 223 -19.37 -14.25 -9.58
C VAL A 223 -19.89 -13.73 -10.92
N ASP A 224 -20.84 -12.79 -10.88
CA ASP A 224 -21.46 -12.21 -12.07
C ASP A 224 -20.64 -11.07 -12.66
N ALA A 225 -19.91 -10.34 -11.82
CA ALA A 225 -19.01 -9.25 -12.19
C ALA A 225 -17.77 -9.23 -11.28
N ALA A 226 -16.68 -8.56 -11.73
CA ALA A 226 -15.54 -8.17 -10.92
C ALA A 226 -15.38 -6.66 -10.96
N PHE A 227 -15.06 -6.04 -9.82
CA PHE A 227 -14.82 -4.62 -9.69
C PHE A 227 -13.36 -4.38 -9.30
N SER A 228 -12.62 -3.62 -10.10
CA SER A 228 -11.19 -3.34 -9.92
C SER A 228 -10.79 -2.08 -10.69
N ALA A 229 -9.50 -1.71 -10.66
CA ALA A 229 -8.96 -0.70 -11.57
C ALA A 229 -9.15 -1.13 -13.03
N VAL A 230 -9.58 -0.21 -13.89
CA VAL A 230 -9.76 -0.48 -15.32
C VAL A 230 -8.48 -1.01 -15.98
N PRO A 231 -7.27 -0.50 -15.71
CA PRO A 231 -6.04 -1.08 -16.25
C PRO A 231 -5.84 -2.55 -15.89
N THR A 232 -6.20 -2.96 -14.67
CA THR A 232 -6.12 -4.37 -14.24
C THR A 232 -7.10 -5.25 -15.00
N LEU A 233 -8.34 -4.79 -15.16
CA LEU A 233 -9.35 -5.49 -15.96
C LEU A 233 -8.95 -5.56 -17.44
N GLN A 234 -8.46 -4.45 -18.00
CA GLN A 234 -7.97 -4.39 -19.38
C GLN A 234 -6.77 -5.31 -19.58
N GLY A 235 -5.81 -5.30 -18.65
CA GLY A 235 -4.67 -6.22 -18.69
C GLY A 235 -5.10 -7.70 -18.67
N ALA A 236 -6.17 -8.04 -17.97
CA ALA A 236 -6.73 -9.39 -18.01
C ALA A 236 -7.36 -9.70 -19.38
N ILE A 237 -8.07 -8.75 -20.00
CA ILE A 237 -8.63 -8.87 -21.37
C ILE A 237 -7.51 -9.05 -22.38
N ASP A 238 -6.47 -8.24 -22.31
CA ASP A 238 -5.31 -8.27 -23.23
C ASP A 238 -4.51 -9.59 -23.10
N ASN A 239 -4.63 -10.26 -21.93
CA ASN A 239 -4.11 -11.61 -21.70
C ASN A 239 -5.14 -12.72 -21.97
N ASP A 240 -6.06 -12.48 -22.92
CA ASP A 240 -7.05 -13.45 -23.44
C ASP A 240 -8.01 -14.01 -22.37
N LYS A 241 -8.23 -13.32 -21.24
CA LYS A 241 -9.29 -13.71 -20.33
C LYS A 241 -10.65 -13.40 -20.95
N PRO A 242 -11.63 -14.34 -20.92
CA PRO A 242 -12.94 -14.18 -21.57
C PRO A 242 -13.86 -13.27 -20.74
N ILE A 243 -13.43 -12.05 -20.49
CA ILE A 243 -14.19 -10.99 -19.81
C ILE A 243 -14.25 -9.74 -20.68
N GLN A 244 -15.15 -8.83 -20.35
CA GLN A 244 -15.30 -7.53 -21.04
C GLN A 244 -15.66 -6.45 -20.03
N LEU A 245 -15.22 -5.22 -20.24
CA LEU A 245 -15.64 -4.07 -19.46
C LEU A 245 -17.16 -3.86 -19.63
N LEU A 246 -17.85 -3.56 -18.54
CA LEU A 246 -19.32 -3.45 -18.53
C LEU A 246 -19.80 -2.06 -18.95
N ALA A 247 -19.10 -1.00 -18.55
CA ALA A 247 -19.50 0.40 -18.75
C ALA A 247 -18.27 1.31 -18.68
N ASP A 248 -18.51 2.64 -18.78
CA ASP A 248 -17.51 3.64 -18.46
C ASP A 248 -17.07 3.52 -16.97
N PRO A 249 -15.91 4.09 -16.60
CA PRO A 249 -15.45 4.09 -15.23
C PRO A 249 -16.49 4.66 -14.26
N VAL A 250 -16.59 4.04 -13.09
CA VAL A 250 -17.56 4.42 -12.06
C VAL A 250 -17.06 5.61 -11.22
N PHE A 251 -15.74 5.68 -10.98
CA PHE A 251 -15.05 6.80 -10.35
C PHE A 251 -13.55 6.75 -10.69
N TYR A 252 -12.82 7.80 -10.27
CA TYR A 252 -11.37 7.88 -10.40
C TYR A 252 -10.74 7.99 -9.01
N GLU A 253 -9.55 7.40 -8.85
CA GLU A 253 -8.84 7.30 -7.58
C GLU A 253 -7.50 8.03 -7.64
N PRO A 254 -7.21 8.96 -6.68
CA PRO A 254 -5.86 9.48 -6.49
C PRO A 254 -5.01 8.44 -5.75
N LEU A 255 -3.91 8.00 -6.34
CA LEU A 255 -3.05 6.94 -5.80
C LEU A 255 -1.71 7.51 -5.36
N ALA A 256 -1.34 7.25 -4.11
CA ALA A 256 -0.16 7.84 -3.47
C ALA A 256 0.72 6.79 -2.76
N VAL A 257 1.94 7.18 -2.46
CA VAL A 257 2.82 6.43 -1.55
C VAL A 257 2.32 6.65 -0.12
N ALA A 258 2.20 5.56 0.63
CA ALA A 258 1.77 5.60 2.02
C ALA A 258 2.92 5.29 2.98
N VAL A 259 2.90 5.89 4.17
CA VAL A 259 3.84 5.65 5.28
C VAL A 259 3.05 5.52 6.58
N ASP A 260 3.45 4.61 7.45
CA ASP A 260 2.76 4.37 8.74
C ASP A 260 2.93 5.56 9.70
N LYS A 261 1.81 6.13 10.19
CA LYS A 261 1.84 7.18 11.21
C LYS A 261 2.36 6.70 12.57
N ASP A 262 2.12 5.42 12.87
CA ASP A 262 2.57 4.79 14.11
C ASP A 262 3.98 4.18 13.98
N ALA A 263 4.76 4.59 12.94
CA ALA A 263 6.15 4.15 12.79
C ALA A 263 6.97 4.49 14.06
N PRO A 264 7.88 3.60 14.51
CA PRO A 264 8.72 3.87 15.68
C PRO A 264 9.67 5.07 15.54
N LEU A 265 9.97 5.45 14.29
CA LEU A 265 10.75 6.63 13.92
C LEU A 265 9.83 7.65 13.25
N ASP A 266 10.14 8.95 13.39
CA ASP A 266 9.36 10.02 12.78
C ASP A 266 9.34 9.88 11.24
N PRO A 267 8.17 9.67 10.61
CA PRO A 267 8.05 9.49 9.16
C PRO A 267 7.99 10.79 8.37
N THR A 268 7.87 11.95 9.03
CA THR A 268 7.55 13.24 8.39
C THR A 268 8.53 13.62 7.30
N SER A 269 9.83 13.45 7.56
CA SER A 269 10.88 13.78 6.59
C SER A 269 10.87 12.83 5.37
N LEU A 270 10.54 11.56 5.58
CA LEU A 270 10.43 10.58 4.50
C LEU A 270 9.25 10.92 3.57
N VAL A 271 8.07 11.20 4.14
CA VAL A 271 6.87 11.59 3.37
C VAL A 271 7.16 12.84 2.55
N ALA A 272 7.72 13.89 3.18
CA ALA A 272 8.08 15.13 2.49
C ALA A 272 9.10 14.90 1.36
N LYS A 273 10.11 14.05 1.60
CA LYS A 273 11.14 13.77 0.60
C LYS A 273 10.61 12.96 -0.58
N ILE A 274 9.73 11.97 -0.33
CA ILE A 274 9.10 11.21 -1.41
C ILE A 274 8.13 12.11 -2.20
N SER A 275 7.33 12.98 -1.55
CA SER A 275 6.49 13.97 -2.27
C SER A 275 7.33 14.86 -3.19
N GLU A 276 8.46 15.41 -2.71
CA GLU A 276 9.39 16.18 -3.55
C GLU A 276 9.88 15.37 -4.77
N ILE A 277 10.18 14.08 -4.58
CA ILE A 277 10.61 13.20 -5.68
C ILE A 277 9.48 12.96 -6.67
N ILE A 278 8.25 12.71 -6.20
CA ILE A 278 7.06 12.55 -7.05
C ILE A 278 6.81 13.81 -7.88
N ASP A 279 6.89 14.99 -7.26
CA ASP A 279 6.77 16.27 -7.97
C ASP A 279 7.83 16.43 -9.08
N GLN A 280 9.07 16.05 -8.79
CA GLN A 280 10.15 16.05 -9.79
C GLN A 280 9.84 15.06 -10.94
N MET A 281 9.31 13.86 -10.61
CA MET A 281 8.95 12.84 -11.61
C MET A 281 7.75 13.29 -12.48
N HIS A 282 6.83 14.08 -11.93
CA HIS A 282 5.79 14.75 -12.74
C HIS A 282 6.40 15.82 -13.66
N GLN A 283 7.26 16.69 -13.13
CA GLN A 283 7.83 17.82 -13.86
C GLN A 283 8.75 17.40 -15.01
N ASP A 284 9.56 16.36 -14.82
CA ASP A 284 10.50 15.88 -15.83
C ASP A 284 9.92 14.82 -16.79
N GLY A 285 8.64 14.47 -16.61
CA GLY A 285 7.91 13.53 -17.46
C GLY A 285 8.22 12.06 -17.20
N THR A 286 8.94 11.73 -16.13
CA THR A 286 9.25 10.33 -15.76
C THR A 286 7.97 9.55 -15.51
N LEU A 287 7.03 10.08 -14.72
CA LEU A 287 5.75 9.40 -14.44
C LEU A 287 4.93 9.20 -15.71
N THR A 288 4.82 10.21 -16.58
CA THR A 288 4.15 10.08 -17.87
C THR A 288 4.78 8.97 -18.73
N ALA A 289 6.12 8.91 -18.79
CA ALA A 289 6.81 7.86 -19.55
C ALA A 289 6.55 6.46 -18.98
N LEU A 290 6.52 6.30 -17.66
CA LEU A 290 6.18 5.04 -16.99
C LEU A 290 4.71 4.67 -17.22
N SER A 291 3.78 5.63 -17.14
CA SER A 291 2.37 5.41 -17.42
C SER A 291 2.15 4.93 -18.86
N MET A 292 2.77 5.60 -19.84
CA MET A 292 2.74 5.18 -21.24
C MET A 292 3.34 3.80 -21.48
N LYS A 293 4.38 3.42 -20.72
CA LYS A 293 5.01 2.10 -20.80
C LYS A 293 4.05 0.99 -20.37
N TRP A 294 3.33 1.19 -19.27
CA TRP A 294 2.56 0.13 -18.61
C TRP A 294 1.08 0.11 -19.00
N TYR A 295 0.51 1.29 -19.29
CA TYR A 295 -0.92 1.44 -19.58
C TYR A 295 -1.22 1.84 -21.02
N GLY A 296 -0.22 2.33 -21.77
CA GLY A 296 -0.42 2.87 -23.10
C GLY A 296 -1.09 4.26 -23.13
N GLU A 297 -1.36 4.83 -21.95
CA GLU A 297 -1.98 6.14 -21.75
C GLU A 297 -1.37 6.88 -20.57
N ASP A 298 -1.53 8.20 -20.51
CA ASP A 298 -1.03 9.01 -19.39
C ASP A 298 -2.09 9.11 -18.27
N LEU A 299 -1.94 8.29 -17.23
CA LEU A 299 -2.76 8.31 -16.03
C LEU A 299 -2.20 9.20 -14.92
N THR A 300 -1.15 10.00 -15.18
CA THR A 300 -0.46 10.80 -14.14
C THR A 300 -1.07 12.19 -13.95
N THR A 301 -2.02 12.56 -14.80
CA THR A 301 -2.76 13.82 -14.70
C THR A 301 -4.22 13.56 -14.34
N THR A 302 -4.84 14.50 -13.61
CA THR A 302 -6.26 14.41 -13.30
C THR A 302 -7.09 14.51 -14.59
N THR A 303 -7.77 13.44 -14.96
CA THR A 303 -8.79 13.45 -16.04
C THR A 303 -10.18 13.79 -15.48
N GLN A 304 -10.27 14.56 -14.41
CA GLN A 304 -11.56 15.11 -13.98
C GLN A 304 -11.88 16.30 -14.90
N GLY A 305 -12.58 16.02 -15.97
CA GLY A 305 -13.31 17.00 -16.76
C GLY A 305 -14.66 17.28 -16.14
#